data_d0633b472c42891f5a2724ea06918888
#
_entry.id   d0633b472c42891f5a2724ea06918888
#
_cell.length_a   1.000
_cell.length_b   1.000
_cell.length_c   1.000
_cell.angle_alpha   90.00
_cell.angle_beta   90.00
_cell.angle_gamma   90.00
#
_symmetry.space_group_name_H-M   'P 1'
#
loop_
_entity.id
_entity.type
_entity.pdbx_description
1 polymer ?
#
loop_
_entity_poly.entity_id
_entity_poly.type
_entity_poly.pdbx_seq_one_letter_code
_entity_poly.pdbx_strand_id
1 'polypeptide(L)'
;MVVKHTKLQPAFGGGDLVKSKPLLKLVNMLVIAIMLLPACLSPVDAYIGNGIGGQDIAIYIGGQKLSFDTPPLNKEGRIFVPIRYIAEYFGGEVEWDPENQIVNVRNGSSFVSLQIGFKFAGVNGAVKVLDVPPFIYSGRTYVPLRFVSEALGKEVRWDDQNRVVYIETGVESYTTTLAVSTGTATVNVVKVSLNDPTIKLEIVNAQDQIGVLEPFESMVERKNPLAAINGTFFQVADTSLPMEPAANLVINGRIEHLGTPEKYASTFAFTQDNQVDIANVKMKLQGEYTYIPNPELERLYTQGWYIGTINRTMWGENSIRVFTPLRGATTGLNVDGINVIVRNGEVVEQVTGTNVPIPPDGYVIHLGGTEVRFKDRFEVGTRLSYRDIYDVRNSSNPEMWQEGVIWGALSAGPRLITNGEITLDPASELLDIPKITGQPLTRSALGITQNNELLMVTVSKCTIQDLATIMKDLGAYNAMNLDGGASTSLYANGKFLATPTRKISNALMVLPR
;
A
#
# COMPACT_ATOMS: atom_id res chain seq x y z
N MET A 1 -14.21 -57.76 -42.03
CA MET A 1 -14.06 -56.55 -42.84
C MET A 1 -13.15 -55.60 -42.04
N VAL A 2 -11.89 -55.52 -42.46
CA VAL A 2 -10.80 -54.83 -41.74
C VAL A 2 -10.76 -53.38 -42.19
N VAL A 3 -10.85 -52.42 -41.29
CA VAL A 3 -10.60 -51.00 -41.58
C VAL A 3 -9.35 -50.58 -40.81
N LYS A 4 -8.36 -50.14 -41.60
CA LYS A 4 -7.04 -49.71 -41.17
C LYS A 4 -7.11 -48.38 -40.40
N HIS A 5 -6.44 -48.32 -39.25
CA HIS A 5 -6.07 -47.10 -38.57
C HIS A 5 -4.92 -46.40 -39.28
N THR A 6 -5.15 -45.19 -39.75
CA THR A 6 -4.10 -44.27 -40.23
C THR A 6 -3.70 -43.35 -39.08
N LYS A 7 -2.45 -43.41 -38.64
CA LYS A 7 -1.84 -42.47 -37.69
C LYS A 7 -1.59 -41.13 -38.39
N LEU A 8 -2.17 -40.08 -37.87
CA LEU A 8 -1.76 -38.71 -38.17
C LEU A 8 -0.84 -38.24 -37.05
N GLN A 9 0.40 -37.94 -37.40
CA GLN A 9 1.35 -37.19 -36.56
C GLN A 9 0.94 -35.72 -36.56
N PRO A 10 1.02 -35.01 -35.43
CA PRO A 10 0.92 -33.56 -35.45
C PRO A 10 2.28 -32.95 -35.79
N ALA A 11 2.29 -32.16 -36.85
CA ALA A 11 3.41 -31.30 -37.23
C ALA A 11 3.61 -30.21 -36.15
N PHE A 12 4.78 -30.20 -35.53
CA PHE A 12 5.26 -29.07 -34.73
C PHE A 12 5.59 -27.91 -35.67
N GLY A 13 4.69 -26.92 -35.74
CA GLY A 13 4.97 -25.58 -36.25
C GLY A 13 5.51 -24.75 -35.10
N GLY A 14 6.84 -24.51 -35.10
CA GLY A 14 7.46 -23.54 -34.19
C GLY A 14 6.98 -22.12 -34.54
N GLY A 15 6.11 -21.57 -33.73
CA GLY A 15 5.78 -20.15 -33.75
C GLY A 15 6.78 -19.43 -32.86
N ASP A 16 7.68 -18.70 -33.49
CA ASP A 16 8.62 -17.81 -32.82
C ASP A 16 7.87 -16.79 -31.94
N LEU A 17 8.14 -16.85 -30.65
CA LEU A 17 7.84 -15.79 -29.71
C LEU A 17 8.61 -14.53 -30.16
N VAL A 18 7.91 -13.63 -30.81
CA VAL A 18 8.40 -12.28 -31.09
C VAL A 18 8.65 -11.58 -29.77
N LYS A 19 9.91 -11.63 -29.33
CA LYS A 19 10.41 -10.82 -28.24
C LYS A 19 10.36 -9.36 -28.66
N SER A 20 9.37 -8.61 -28.18
CA SER A 20 9.20 -7.16 -28.38
C SER A 20 10.23 -6.32 -27.59
N LYS A 21 11.52 -6.64 -27.74
CA LYS A 21 12.62 -5.90 -27.09
C LYS A 21 13.57 -5.11 -28.00
N PRO A 22 13.38 -4.94 -29.32
CA PRO A 22 14.32 -4.10 -30.07
C PRO A 22 13.99 -2.62 -30.09
N LEU A 23 12.71 -2.21 -29.92
CA LEU A 23 12.35 -0.79 -30.07
C LEU A 23 12.83 0.06 -28.89
N LEU A 24 12.73 -0.46 -27.67
CA LEU A 24 13.19 0.25 -26.46
C LEU A 24 14.73 0.38 -26.40
N LYS A 25 15.44 -0.63 -26.89
CA LYS A 25 16.91 -0.57 -27.04
C LYS A 25 17.34 0.40 -28.16
N LEU A 26 16.57 0.54 -29.24
CA LEU A 26 16.89 1.46 -30.32
C LEU A 26 16.67 2.92 -29.90
N VAL A 27 15.61 3.21 -29.14
CA VAL A 27 15.33 4.56 -28.63
C VAL A 27 16.37 4.95 -27.57
N ASN A 28 16.75 4.02 -26.66
CA ASN A 28 17.83 4.28 -25.72
C ASN A 28 19.20 4.44 -26.41
N MET A 29 19.49 3.69 -27.49
CA MET A 29 20.70 3.87 -28.29
C MET A 29 20.71 5.20 -29.04
N LEU A 30 19.57 5.71 -29.51
CA LEU A 30 19.51 7.00 -30.22
C LEU A 30 19.72 8.17 -29.24
N VAL A 31 19.16 8.11 -28.04
CA VAL A 31 19.40 9.10 -26.98
C VAL A 31 20.85 9.07 -26.52
N ILE A 32 21.44 7.87 -26.36
CA ILE A 32 22.86 7.67 -26.02
C ILE A 32 23.77 8.10 -27.20
N ALA A 33 23.38 7.85 -28.44
CA ALA A 33 24.17 8.25 -29.61
C ALA A 33 24.24 9.78 -29.82
N ILE A 34 23.20 10.52 -29.44
CA ILE A 34 23.23 11.99 -29.44
C ILE A 34 24.08 12.52 -28.27
N MET A 35 24.18 11.77 -27.16
CA MET A 35 25.02 12.12 -26.00
C MET A 35 26.50 11.70 -26.17
N LEU A 36 26.84 10.79 -27.09
CA LEU A 36 28.19 10.25 -27.29
C LEU A 36 29.00 10.98 -28.38
N LEU A 37 28.63 12.18 -28.80
CA LEU A 37 29.51 12.99 -29.63
C LEU A 37 30.78 13.34 -28.80
N PRO A 38 31.98 12.97 -29.26
CA PRO A 38 33.20 13.22 -28.49
C PRO A 38 33.44 14.72 -28.38
N ALA A 39 33.16 15.29 -27.23
CA ALA A 39 33.66 16.59 -26.89
C ALA A 39 35.13 16.44 -26.45
N CYS A 40 36.07 16.74 -27.31
CA CYS A 40 37.43 17.12 -26.90
C CYS A 40 37.31 18.38 -26.06
N LEU A 41 37.18 18.29 -24.74
CA LEU A 41 37.28 19.42 -23.82
C LEU A 41 37.88 18.97 -22.49
N SER A 42 38.83 19.75 -22.07
CA SER A 42 39.64 19.76 -20.89
C SER A 42 38.91 19.61 -19.54
N PRO A 43 39.60 19.29 -18.45
CA PRO A 43 39.00 18.97 -17.15
C PRO A 43 38.19 20.13 -16.57
N VAL A 44 37.02 19.77 -16.04
CA VAL A 44 35.94 20.66 -15.56
C VAL A 44 36.29 21.44 -14.26
N ASP A 45 37.52 21.37 -13.79
CA ASP A 45 37.95 22.11 -12.57
C ASP A 45 38.02 23.64 -12.74
N ALA A 46 37.80 24.17 -13.96
CA ALA A 46 37.95 25.59 -14.24
C ALA A 46 36.61 26.40 -14.22
N TYR A 47 35.44 25.80 -13.97
CA TYR A 47 34.15 26.50 -14.06
C TYR A 47 33.54 26.87 -12.69
N ILE A 48 34.34 26.87 -11.62
CA ILE A 48 33.88 27.37 -10.30
C ILE A 48 34.34 28.83 -10.15
N GLY A 49 33.86 29.67 -11.05
CA GLY A 49 34.06 31.11 -11.02
C GLY A 49 32.77 31.85 -10.73
N ASN A 50 32.71 32.50 -9.57
CA ASN A 50 31.77 33.57 -9.20
C ASN A 50 30.27 33.32 -9.41
N GLY A 51 29.58 32.80 -8.38
CA GLY A 51 28.13 32.74 -8.35
C GLY A 51 27.50 31.63 -7.51
N ILE A 52 28.28 30.80 -6.82
CA ILE A 52 27.72 29.80 -5.90
C ILE A 52 27.60 30.47 -4.52
N GLY A 53 26.45 31.09 -4.26
CA GLY A 53 26.08 31.57 -2.94
C GLY A 53 25.46 30.42 -2.15
N GLY A 54 26.13 29.96 -1.10
CA GLY A 54 25.51 29.16 -0.05
C GLY A 54 24.52 30.05 0.70
N GLN A 55 23.30 30.15 0.21
CA GLN A 55 22.19 30.86 0.84
C GLN A 55 21.28 29.80 1.46
N ASP A 56 20.72 30.09 2.64
CA ASP A 56 19.80 29.19 3.34
C ASP A 56 18.50 28.95 2.53
N ILE A 57 18.60 28.04 1.56
CA ILE A 57 17.46 27.61 0.76
C ILE A 57 16.85 26.40 1.47
N ALA A 58 15.61 26.54 1.91
CA ALA A 58 14.85 25.42 2.43
C ALA A 58 14.02 24.78 1.32
N ILE A 59 13.98 23.46 1.32
CA ILE A 59 13.15 22.67 0.40
C ILE A 59 12.15 21.88 1.21
N TYR A 60 10.89 22.02 0.89
CA TYR A 60 9.79 21.30 1.48
C TYR A 60 9.14 20.41 0.42
N ILE A 61 8.91 19.16 0.76
CA ILE A 61 8.19 18.20 -0.05
C ILE A 61 6.97 17.74 0.75
N GLY A 62 5.77 17.97 0.25
CA GLY A 62 4.55 17.63 0.97
C GLY A 62 4.51 18.24 2.38
N GLY A 63 5.03 19.46 2.55
CA GLY A 63 5.08 20.16 3.84
C GLY A 63 6.21 19.72 4.78
N GLN A 64 6.96 18.65 4.49
CA GLN A 64 8.13 18.23 5.25
C GLN A 64 9.40 18.90 4.74
N LYS A 65 10.24 19.42 5.66
CA LYS A 65 11.52 20.00 5.30
C LYS A 65 12.51 18.90 4.97
N LEU A 66 13.07 18.95 3.76
CA LEU A 66 14.09 17.99 3.34
C LEU A 66 15.45 18.39 3.92
N SER A 67 16.14 17.43 4.53
CA SER A 67 17.50 17.60 5.06
C SER A 67 18.52 17.05 4.07
N PHE A 68 19.62 17.78 3.89
CA PHE A 68 20.72 17.40 2.99
C PHE A 68 22.04 17.31 3.75
N ASP A 69 22.90 16.35 3.40
CA ASP A 69 24.28 16.28 3.89
C ASP A 69 25.17 17.34 3.21
N THR A 70 24.81 17.72 1.98
CA THR A 70 25.41 18.81 1.21
C THR A 70 24.30 19.76 0.76
N PRO A 71 24.39 21.08 1.07
CA PRO A 71 23.26 22.00 0.95
C PRO A 71 22.84 22.24 -0.51
N PRO A 72 21.58 22.63 -0.74
CA PRO A 72 21.15 23.17 -2.03
C PRO A 72 22.00 24.36 -2.46
N LEU A 73 22.24 24.49 -3.75
CA LEU A 73 23.07 25.56 -4.33
C LEU A 73 22.25 26.43 -5.28
N ASN A 74 22.46 27.72 -5.25
CA ASN A 74 21.97 28.63 -6.29
C ASN A 74 23.09 28.91 -7.29
N LYS A 75 22.86 28.52 -8.55
CA LYS A 75 23.76 28.79 -9.65
C LYS A 75 22.99 29.39 -10.81
N GLU A 76 23.38 30.59 -11.26
CA GLU A 76 22.74 31.31 -12.36
C GLU A 76 21.20 31.50 -12.16
N GLY A 77 20.76 31.74 -10.91
CA GLY A 77 19.34 31.86 -10.57
C GLY A 77 18.56 30.55 -10.58
N ARG A 78 19.24 29.41 -10.65
CA ARG A 78 18.63 28.07 -10.57
C ARG A 78 19.08 27.38 -9.30
N ILE A 79 18.12 26.70 -8.65
CA ILE A 79 18.40 25.89 -7.46
C ILE A 79 18.82 24.50 -7.90
N PHE A 80 19.97 24.08 -7.42
CA PHE A 80 20.55 22.78 -7.65
C PHE A 80 20.57 21.97 -6.36
N VAL A 81 20.32 20.69 -6.47
CA VAL A 81 20.33 19.74 -5.34
C VAL A 81 21.04 18.46 -5.74
N PRO A 82 21.62 17.73 -4.77
CA PRO A 82 22.09 16.39 -5.03
C PRO A 82 20.91 15.51 -5.46
N ILE A 83 20.97 14.94 -6.67
CA ILE A 83 19.83 14.26 -7.33
C ILE A 83 19.25 13.12 -6.48
N ARG A 84 20.11 12.41 -5.75
CA ARG A 84 19.73 11.23 -4.95
C ARG A 84 18.67 11.58 -3.90
N TYR A 85 18.80 12.73 -3.23
CA TYR A 85 17.84 13.13 -2.19
C TYR A 85 16.42 13.34 -2.71
N ILE A 86 16.29 13.91 -3.91
CA ILE A 86 14.97 14.12 -4.52
C ILE A 86 14.42 12.82 -5.09
N ALA A 87 15.26 12.06 -5.80
CA ALA A 87 14.83 10.81 -6.40
C ALA A 87 14.42 9.77 -5.35
N GLU A 88 15.26 9.55 -4.32
CA GLU A 88 14.98 8.59 -3.26
C GLU A 88 13.79 9.00 -2.37
N TYR A 89 13.59 10.31 -2.14
CA TYR A 89 12.39 10.79 -1.43
C TYR A 89 11.10 10.35 -2.11
N PHE A 90 11.07 10.36 -3.44
CA PHE A 90 9.94 9.87 -4.23
C PHE A 90 10.02 8.37 -4.55
N GLY A 91 10.90 7.62 -3.87
CA GLY A 91 11.05 6.18 -4.05
C GLY A 91 11.77 5.77 -5.34
N GLY A 92 12.48 6.69 -5.98
CA GLY A 92 13.23 6.43 -7.20
C GLY A 92 14.60 5.79 -6.94
N GLU A 93 15.01 4.93 -7.85
CA GLU A 93 16.35 4.34 -7.88
C GLU A 93 17.31 5.23 -8.68
N VAL A 94 18.52 5.45 -8.15
CA VAL A 94 19.55 6.28 -8.79
C VAL A 94 20.76 5.43 -9.13
N GLU A 95 21.04 5.28 -10.42
CA GLU A 95 22.24 4.64 -10.95
C GLU A 95 23.23 5.68 -11.46
N TRP A 96 24.52 5.48 -11.17
CA TRP A 96 25.62 6.29 -11.68
C TRP A 96 26.50 5.47 -12.62
N ASP A 97 26.69 5.97 -13.84
CA ASP A 97 27.64 5.45 -14.83
C ASP A 97 28.90 6.33 -14.82
N PRO A 98 30.00 5.87 -14.20
CA PRO A 98 31.22 6.66 -14.10
C PRO A 98 31.99 6.81 -15.43
N GLU A 99 31.83 5.87 -16.36
CA GLU A 99 32.53 5.91 -17.64
C GLU A 99 31.96 7.00 -18.58
N ASN A 100 30.63 7.10 -18.61
CA ASN A 100 29.93 8.08 -19.45
C ASN A 100 29.51 9.33 -18.68
N GLN A 101 29.75 9.38 -17.37
CA GLN A 101 29.31 10.44 -16.46
C GLN A 101 27.80 10.70 -16.56
N ILE A 102 27.02 9.61 -16.60
CA ILE A 102 25.56 9.65 -16.71
C ILE A 102 24.94 9.23 -15.38
N VAL A 103 23.94 9.99 -14.93
CA VAL A 103 23.04 9.58 -13.85
C VAL A 103 21.69 9.22 -14.42
N ASN A 104 21.22 8.04 -14.06
CA ASN A 104 19.90 7.54 -14.40
C ASN A 104 19.02 7.49 -13.15
N VAL A 105 17.78 7.93 -13.28
CA VAL A 105 16.76 7.84 -12.25
C VAL A 105 15.58 7.04 -12.80
N ARG A 106 15.15 6.02 -12.05
CA ARG A 106 13.92 5.26 -12.31
C ARG A 106 12.95 5.48 -11.16
N ASN A 107 11.71 5.79 -11.50
CA ASN A 107 10.64 5.91 -10.52
C ASN A 107 9.32 5.44 -11.17
N GLY A 108 8.86 4.26 -10.83
CA GLY A 108 7.71 3.65 -11.49
C GLY A 108 7.88 3.60 -13.01
N SER A 109 7.00 4.25 -13.75
CA SER A 109 7.08 4.39 -15.21
C SER A 109 7.99 5.52 -15.69
N SER A 110 8.46 6.39 -14.79
CA SER A 110 9.32 7.53 -15.13
C SER A 110 10.79 7.11 -15.20
N PHE A 111 11.46 7.55 -16.27
CA PHE A 111 12.88 7.35 -16.48
C PHE A 111 13.54 8.67 -16.89
N VAL A 112 14.55 9.08 -16.14
CA VAL A 112 15.33 10.31 -16.39
C VAL A 112 16.79 9.95 -16.52
N SER A 113 17.44 10.42 -17.60
CA SER A 113 18.86 10.24 -17.86
C SER A 113 19.53 11.59 -18.09
N LEU A 114 20.60 11.87 -17.34
CA LEU A 114 21.30 13.13 -17.33
C LEU A 114 22.80 12.90 -17.45
N GLN A 115 23.47 13.63 -18.35
CA GLN A 115 24.93 13.58 -18.47
C GLN A 115 25.57 14.85 -17.89
N ILE A 116 26.62 14.68 -17.11
CA ILE A 116 27.37 15.80 -16.50
C ILE A 116 27.89 16.74 -17.59
N GLY A 117 27.67 18.03 -17.39
CA GLY A 117 28.11 19.08 -18.31
C GLY A 117 27.27 19.27 -19.58
N PHE A 118 26.24 18.43 -19.80
CA PHE A 118 25.39 18.51 -20.98
C PHE A 118 24.01 19.09 -20.65
N LYS A 119 23.50 19.94 -21.55
CA LYS A 119 22.16 20.55 -21.43
C LYS A 119 21.02 19.68 -21.96
N PHE A 120 21.30 18.47 -22.42
CA PHE A 120 20.29 17.55 -22.92
C PHE A 120 20.04 16.43 -21.90
N ALA A 121 18.79 16.15 -21.65
CA ALA A 121 18.35 15.08 -20.76
C ALA A 121 17.35 14.18 -21.47
N GLY A 122 17.41 12.88 -21.22
CA GLY A 122 16.37 11.93 -21.60
C GLY A 122 15.28 11.87 -20.53
N VAL A 123 14.02 12.04 -20.92
CA VAL A 123 12.87 11.89 -20.02
C VAL A 123 11.83 11.03 -20.72
N ASN A 124 11.60 9.81 -20.23
CA ASN A 124 10.64 8.87 -20.80
C ASN A 124 10.79 8.64 -22.31
N GLY A 125 12.05 8.59 -22.79
CA GLY A 125 12.38 8.42 -24.19
C GLY A 125 12.35 9.71 -25.04
N ALA A 126 11.96 10.85 -24.49
CA ALA A 126 12.02 12.15 -25.14
C ALA A 126 13.24 12.95 -24.69
N VAL A 127 13.82 13.76 -25.59
CA VAL A 127 14.90 14.68 -25.25
C VAL A 127 14.33 15.99 -24.72
N LYS A 128 14.80 16.44 -23.56
CA LYS A 128 14.50 17.72 -22.93
C LYS A 128 15.77 18.58 -22.84
N VAL A 129 15.61 19.89 -22.90
CA VAL A 129 16.73 20.85 -22.81
C VAL A 129 16.74 21.46 -21.41
N LEU A 130 17.91 21.44 -20.76
CA LEU A 130 18.15 22.08 -19.47
C LEU A 130 18.66 23.51 -19.66
N ASP A 131 18.23 24.43 -18.84
CA ASP A 131 18.77 25.81 -18.82
C ASP A 131 20.26 25.79 -18.44
N VAL A 132 20.59 25.03 -17.38
CA VAL A 132 21.93 24.86 -16.85
C VAL A 132 22.25 23.36 -16.73
N PRO A 133 23.42 22.88 -17.17
CA PRO A 133 23.74 21.45 -17.14
C PRO A 133 23.98 20.95 -15.69
N PRO A 134 23.77 19.64 -15.44
CA PRO A 134 24.16 19.02 -14.18
C PRO A 134 25.69 19.03 -14.00
N PHE A 135 26.14 19.05 -12.76
CA PHE A 135 27.56 19.07 -12.42
C PHE A 135 27.85 18.25 -11.17
N ILE A 136 29.13 17.93 -10.94
CA ILE A 136 29.59 17.30 -9.70
C ILE A 136 30.12 18.38 -8.76
N TYR A 137 29.66 18.36 -7.50
CA TYR A 137 30.17 19.20 -6.43
C TYR A 137 30.23 18.40 -5.13
N SER A 138 31.36 18.48 -4.43
CA SER A 138 31.62 17.71 -3.19
C SER A 138 31.29 16.21 -3.32
N GLY A 139 31.62 15.60 -4.48
CA GLY A 139 31.36 14.19 -4.75
C GLY A 139 29.89 13.81 -4.95
N ARG A 140 29.00 14.78 -5.15
CA ARG A 140 27.57 14.60 -5.42
C ARG A 140 27.22 15.15 -6.79
N THR A 141 26.30 14.46 -7.49
CA THR A 141 25.71 14.95 -8.75
C THR A 141 24.61 15.95 -8.45
N TYR A 142 24.84 17.21 -8.80
CA TYR A 142 23.89 18.30 -8.66
C TYR A 142 23.10 18.51 -9.93
N VAL A 143 21.78 18.59 -9.80
CA VAL A 143 20.85 18.78 -10.92
C VAL A 143 19.92 19.95 -10.66
N PRO A 144 19.37 20.61 -11.71
CA PRO A 144 18.35 21.64 -11.52
C PRO A 144 17.12 21.03 -10.84
N LEU A 145 16.79 21.51 -9.63
CA LEU A 145 15.72 20.95 -8.80
C LEU A 145 14.37 20.89 -9.55
N ARG A 146 13.97 22.01 -10.15
CA ARG A 146 12.70 22.09 -10.89
C ARG A 146 12.64 21.04 -11.98
N PHE A 147 13.70 20.92 -12.78
CA PHE A 147 13.73 19.96 -13.88
C PHE A 147 13.52 18.51 -13.40
N VAL A 148 14.27 18.07 -12.38
CA VAL A 148 14.16 16.68 -11.92
C VAL A 148 12.81 16.42 -11.25
N SER A 149 12.28 17.38 -10.50
CA SER A 149 10.96 17.25 -9.87
C SER A 149 9.83 17.16 -10.91
N GLU A 150 9.83 18.05 -11.91
CA GLU A 150 8.85 18.03 -13.00
C GLU A 150 8.98 16.78 -13.89
N ALA A 151 10.21 16.29 -14.11
CA ALA A 151 10.46 15.03 -14.83
C ALA A 151 9.92 13.80 -14.07
N LEU A 152 9.79 13.90 -12.75
CA LEU A 152 9.14 12.93 -11.88
C LEU A 152 7.64 13.23 -11.67
N GLY A 153 7.05 14.15 -12.44
CA GLY A 153 5.62 14.48 -12.40
C GLY A 153 5.21 15.35 -11.22
N LYS A 154 6.15 16.11 -10.62
CA LYS A 154 5.88 16.97 -9.46
C LYS A 154 5.87 18.45 -9.82
N GLU A 155 4.93 19.19 -9.29
CA GLU A 155 4.90 20.65 -9.40
C GLU A 155 5.88 21.29 -8.42
N VAL A 156 6.55 22.36 -8.87
CA VAL A 156 7.56 23.08 -8.06
C VAL A 156 7.21 24.55 -7.96
N ARG A 157 6.98 25.03 -6.75
CA ARG A 157 6.72 26.45 -6.44
C ARG A 157 7.90 27.06 -5.68
N TRP A 158 8.34 28.23 -6.09
CA TRP A 158 9.35 29.02 -5.41
C TRP A 158 8.71 30.16 -4.62
N ASP A 159 9.09 30.33 -3.37
CA ASP A 159 8.77 31.47 -2.51
C ASP A 159 10.01 32.33 -2.36
N ASP A 160 10.02 33.46 -3.07
CA ASP A 160 11.15 34.36 -3.13
C ASP A 160 11.38 35.11 -1.81
N GLN A 161 10.32 35.42 -1.08
CA GLN A 161 10.40 36.18 0.19
C GLN A 161 11.06 35.32 1.29
N ASN A 162 10.65 34.07 1.39
CA ASN A 162 11.13 33.14 2.41
C ASN A 162 12.29 32.26 1.93
N ARG A 163 12.63 32.33 0.63
CA ARG A 163 13.68 31.50 -0.01
C ARG A 163 13.42 30.00 0.14
N VAL A 164 12.19 29.62 -0.10
CA VAL A 164 11.71 28.26 0.08
C VAL A 164 11.24 27.69 -1.26
N VAL A 165 11.65 26.45 -1.54
CA VAL A 165 11.05 25.63 -2.59
C VAL A 165 10.01 24.72 -1.97
N TYR A 166 8.83 24.70 -2.55
CA TYR A 166 7.79 23.72 -2.26
C TYR A 166 7.64 22.78 -3.47
N ILE A 167 7.72 21.49 -3.21
CA ILE A 167 7.45 20.45 -4.19
C ILE A 167 6.15 19.77 -3.76
N GLU A 168 5.14 19.83 -4.63
CA GLU A 168 3.83 19.27 -4.37
C GLU A 168 3.86 17.75 -4.53
N THR A 169 3.10 17.06 -3.70
CA THR A 169 3.10 15.57 -3.62
C THR A 169 1.82 14.94 -4.15
N GLY A 170 0.91 15.72 -4.72
CA GLY A 170 -0.44 15.23 -5.04
C GLY A 170 -1.31 14.97 -3.80
N VAL A 171 -0.85 15.39 -2.60
CA VAL A 171 -1.58 15.32 -1.33
C VAL A 171 -1.93 16.73 -0.89
N GLU A 172 -3.21 17.04 -0.88
CA GLU A 172 -3.76 18.29 -0.35
C GLU A 172 -4.34 18.07 1.04
N SER A 173 -4.20 19.03 1.94
CA SER A 173 -4.83 18.97 3.26
C SER A 173 -5.31 20.32 3.71
N TYR A 174 -6.49 20.35 4.32
CA TYR A 174 -7.06 21.55 4.94
C TYR A 174 -7.98 21.20 6.10
N THR A 175 -8.22 22.20 6.94
CA THR A 175 -9.18 22.12 8.05
C THR A 175 -10.27 23.16 7.84
N THR A 176 -11.51 22.79 8.05
CA THR A 176 -12.68 23.67 7.98
C THR A 176 -13.64 23.40 9.14
N THR A 177 -14.62 24.27 9.33
CA THR A 177 -15.69 24.10 10.31
C THR A 177 -17.01 24.03 9.57
N LEU A 178 -17.78 22.96 9.79
CA LEU A 178 -19.08 22.74 9.17
C LEU A 178 -20.19 22.67 10.23
N ALA A 179 -21.38 23.08 9.85
CA ALA A 179 -22.57 22.87 10.66
C ALA A 179 -22.95 21.39 10.62
N VAL A 180 -23.28 20.83 11.79
CA VAL A 180 -23.76 19.47 11.98
C VAL A 180 -25.02 19.48 12.86
N SER A 181 -25.73 18.37 12.92
CA SER A 181 -26.99 18.27 13.69
C SER A 181 -26.83 18.63 15.18
N THR A 182 -25.62 18.55 15.72
CA THR A 182 -25.29 18.83 17.14
C THR A 182 -24.56 20.17 17.35
N GLY A 183 -24.52 21.06 16.35
CA GLY A 183 -23.84 22.35 16.40
C GLY A 183 -22.83 22.54 15.26
N THR A 184 -21.57 22.74 15.59
CA THR A 184 -20.46 22.82 14.62
C THR A 184 -19.40 21.77 14.87
N ALA A 185 -18.79 21.26 13.81
CA ALA A 185 -17.70 20.31 13.90
C ALA A 185 -16.47 20.78 13.10
N THR A 186 -15.29 20.55 13.63
CA THR A 186 -14.03 20.68 12.89
C THR A 186 -13.88 19.48 11.97
N VAL A 187 -13.65 19.74 10.68
CA VAL A 187 -13.46 18.73 9.64
C VAL A 187 -12.05 18.90 9.08
N ASN A 188 -11.22 17.89 9.27
CA ASN A 188 -9.92 17.79 8.62
C ASN A 188 -10.06 16.91 7.39
N VAL A 189 -9.59 17.40 6.27
CA VAL A 189 -9.68 16.73 4.97
C VAL A 189 -8.28 16.58 4.41
N VAL A 190 -8.00 15.38 3.95
CA VAL A 190 -6.84 15.05 3.11
C VAL A 190 -7.36 14.47 1.81
N LYS A 191 -6.92 15.06 0.69
CA LYS A 191 -7.20 14.59 -0.66
C LYS A 191 -5.91 14.07 -1.28
N VAL A 192 -5.97 12.90 -1.87
CA VAL A 192 -4.82 12.26 -2.51
C VAL A 192 -5.19 11.91 -3.95
N SER A 193 -4.44 12.43 -4.91
CA SER A 193 -4.60 12.04 -6.32
C SER A 193 -4.07 10.62 -6.53
N LEU A 194 -4.95 9.68 -6.84
CA LEU A 194 -4.58 8.29 -7.11
C LEU A 194 -3.97 8.10 -8.51
N ASN A 195 -4.03 9.13 -9.34
CA ASN A 195 -3.37 9.15 -10.65
C ASN A 195 -1.86 9.45 -10.56
N ASP A 196 -1.36 9.79 -9.37
CA ASP A 196 0.07 10.02 -9.14
C ASP A 196 0.82 8.68 -9.13
N PRO A 197 1.67 8.37 -10.11
CA PRO A 197 2.38 7.10 -10.18
C PRO A 197 3.50 6.96 -9.15
N THR A 198 3.84 8.04 -8.44
CA THR A 198 4.95 8.07 -7.47
C THR A 198 4.50 7.74 -6.06
N ILE A 199 3.20 7.50 -5.84
CA ILE A 199 2.67 7.06 -4.56
C ILE A 199 2.25 5.60 -4.61
N LYS A 200 2.21 4.99 -3.44
CA LYS A 200 1.56 3.70 -3.18
C LYS A 200 0.71 3.77 -1.92
N LEU A 201 -0.33 2.94 -1.89
CA LEU A 201 -1.12 2.71 -0.69
C LEU A 201 -0.58 1.50 0.06
N GLU A 202 -0.60 1.55 1.40
CA GLU A 202 -0.19 0.45 2.26
C GLU A 202 -1.08 0.37 3.50
N ILE A 203 -1.52 -0.84 3.86
CA ILE A 203 -2.09 -1.11 5.18
C ILE A 203 -0.92 -1.43 6.11
N VAL A 204 -0.70 -0.54 7.06
CA VAL A 204 0.39 -0.67 8.05
C VAL A 204 -0.19 -1.16 9.36
N ASN A 205 0.28 -2.31 9.84
CA ASN A 205 -0.06 -2.82 11.16
C ASN A 205 0.86 -2.23 12.23
N ALA A 206 0.35 -2.16 13.44
CA ALA A 206 1.14 -1.84 14.62
C ALA A 206 2.34 -2.79 14.74
N GLN A 207 3.57 -2.25 14.85
CA GLN A 207 4.82 -3.01 14.95
C GLN A 207 4.98 -4.08 13.83
N ASP A 208 4.35 -3.85 12.67
CA ASP A 208 4.24 -4.79 11.53
C ASP A 208 3.66 -6.18 11.91
N GLN A 209 2.80 -6.24 12.94
CA GLN A 209 2.16 -7.46 13.44
C GLN A 209 0.66 -7.28 13.64
N ILE A 210 -0.08 -8.40 13.61
CA ILE A 210 -1.51 -8.46 13.94
C ILE A 210 -1.69 -8.84 15.41
N GLY A 211 -2.55 -8.10 16.13
CA GLY A 211 -2.88 -8.38 17.53
C GLY A 211 -2.06 -7.58 18.53
N VAL A 212 -1.34 -6.57 18.10
CA VAL A 212 -0.62 -5.60 18.93
C VAL A 212 -1.08 -4.17 18.64
N LEU A 213 -0.70 -3.23 19.48
CA LEU A 213 -1.01 -1.80 19.33
C LEU A 213 0.26 -0.95 19.35
N GLU A 214 0.25 0.13 18.56
CA GLU A 214 1.34 1.10 18.44
C GLU A 214 0.77 2.53 18.51
N PRO A 215 1.50 3.52 19.08
CA PRO A 215 1.15 4.93 18.89
C PRO A 215 1.12 5.29 17.39
N PHE A 216 0.11 6.04 16.96
CA PHE A 216 0.00 6.44 15.57
C PHE A 216 1.21 7.27 15.10
N GLU A 217 1.73 8.11 15.99
CA GLU A 217 2.92 8.91 15.78
C GLU A 217 4.14 8.03 15.47
N SER A 218 4.34 6.94 16.22
CA SER A 218 5.45 5.99 15.98
C SER A 218 5.29 5.26 14.64
N MET A 219 4.05 4.92 14.24
CA MET A 219 3.79 4.34 12.92
C MET A 219 4.14 5.33 11.79
N VAL A 220 3.76 6.61 11.97
CA VAL A 220 4.08 7.69 11.02
C VAL A 220 5.59 7.91 10.95
N GLU A 221 6.28 8.02 12.07
CA GLU A 221 7.74 8.18 12.11
C GLU A 221 8.48 7.02 11.43
N ARG A 222 8.04 5.78 11.68
CA ARG A 222 8.65 4.57 11.13
C ARG A 222 8.46 4.43 9.62
N LYS A 223 7.30 4.84 9.09
CA LYS A 223 6.93 4.67 7.67
C LYS A 223 7.12 5.94 6.84
N ASN A 224 7.24 7.10 7.47
CA ASN A 224 7.38 8.42 6.85
C ASN A 224 6.39 8.66 5.68
N PRO A 225 5.06 8.56 5.91
CA PRO A 225 4.06 8.67 4.86
C PRO A 225 3.83 10.12 4.42
N LEU A 226 3.29 10.30 3.22
CA LEU A 226 2.74 11.58 2.75
C LEU A 226 1.41 11.89 3.43
N ALA A 227 0.59 10.85 3.68
CA ALA A 227 -0.65 10.92 4.43
C ALA A 227 -0.93 9.60 5.14
N ALA A 228 -1.66 9.66 6.25
CA ALA A 228 -2.08 8.48 7.00
C ALA A 228 -3.38 8.74 7.76
N ILE A 229 -4.22 7.71 7.87
CA ILE A 229 -5.45 7.70 8.67
C ILE A 229 -5.55 6.38 9.42
N ASN A 230 -6.13 6.37 10.63
CA ASN A 230 -6.40 5.13 11.35
C ASN A 230 -7.29 4.18 10.55
N GLY A 231 -7.12 2.89 10.77
CA GLY A 231 -7.84 1.85 10.02
C GLY A 231 -9.08 1.29 10.70
N THR A 232 -9.12 -0.03 10.84
CA THR A 232 -10.28 -0.80 11.27
C THR A 232 -10.49 -0.77 12.79
N PHE A 233 -11.70 -1.14 13.20
CA PHE A 233 -12.02 -1.45 14.61
C PHE A 233 -11.12 -2.56 15.15
N PHE A 234 -10.87 -2.54 16.46
CA PHE A 234 -10.13 -3.59 17.13
C PHE A 234 -10.66 -3.82 18.57
N GLN A 235 -10.34 -4.97 19.15
CA GLN A 235 -10.75 -5.33 20.49
C GLN A 235 -10.01 -4.48 21.52
N VAL A 236 -10.78 -3.85 22.43
CA VAL A 236 -10.23 -2.98 23.49
C VAL A 236 -10.87 -3.24 24.88
N ALA A 237 -11.89 -4.09 24.92
CA ALA A 237 -12.67 -4.26 26.15
C ALA A 237 -11.90 -4.97 27.27
N ASP A 238 -10.96 -5.84 26.91
CA ASP A 238 -10.14 -6.60 27.85
C ASP A 238 -8.67 -6.56 27.42
N THR A 239 -7.85 -5.86 28.18
CA THR A 239 -6.41 -5.69 27.89
C THR A 239 -5.58 -6.94 28.20
N SER A 240 -6.15 -7.97 28.83
CA SER A 240 -5.51 -9.28 28.99
C SER A 240 -5.59 -10.14 27.73
N LEU A 241 -6.44 -9.75 26.76
CA LEU A 241 -6.61 -10.43 25.49
C LEU A 241 -5.81 -9.75 24.37
N PRO A 242 -5.43 -10.47 23.32
CA PRO A 242 -4.79 -9.88 22.14
C PRO A 242 -5.66 -8.78 21.52
N MET A 243 -5.05 -7.65 21.19
CA MET A 243 -5.72 -6.48 20.59
C MET A 243 -5.93 -6.68 19.10
N GLU A 244 -6.65 -7.74 18.74
CA GLU A 244 -6.89 -8.16 17.37
C GLU A 244 -7.85 -7.22 16.63
N PRO A 245 -7.64 -6.99 15.31
CA PRO A 245 -8.62 -6.33 14.47
C PRO A 245 -9.99 -7.01 14.57
N ALA A 246 -11.05 -6.22 14.62
CA ALA A 246 -12.42 -6.75 14.64
C ALA A 246 -13.00 -7.00 13.24
N ALA A 247 -12.28 -6.64 12.19
CA ALA A 247 -12.69 -6.73 10.80
C ALA A 247 -11.57 -7.30 9.91
N ASN A 248 -11.88 -7.51 8.62
CA ASN A 248 -10.97 -8.19 7.71
C ASN A 248 -9.83 -7.28 7.25
N LEU A 249 -8.66 -7.87 7.02
CA LEU A 249 -7.49 -7.21 6.43
C LEU A 249 -6.90 -8.07 5.30
N VAL A 250 -6.58 -7.41 4.17
CA VAL A 250 -5.73 -7.94 3.11
C VAL A 250 -4.43 -7.16 3.13
N ILE A 251 -3.31 -7.87 3.16
CA ILE A 251 -1.96 -7.28 3.25
C ILE A 251 -1.05 -8.01 2.27
N ASN A 252 -0.37 -7.25 1.42
CA ASN A 252 0.52 -7.79 0.40
C ASN A 252 -0.13 -8.85 -0.48
N GLY A 253 -1.39 -8.61 -0.88
CA GLY A 253 -2.13 -9.48 -1.79
C GLY A 253 -2.77 -10.71 -1.16
N ARG A 254 -2.77 -10.84 0.20
CA ARG A 254 -3.34 -11.99 0.90
C ARG A 254 -4.28 -11.55 2.01
N ILE A 255 -5.37 -12.31 2.22
CA ILE A 255 -6.18 -12.18 3.42
C ILE A 255 -5.33 -12.61 4.61
N GLU A 256 -5.01 -11.68 5.49
CA GLU A 256 -4.18 -11.91 6.68
C GLU A 256 -4.94 -11.80 8.00
N HIS A 257 -6.18 -11.29 7.96
CA HIS A 257 -7.08 -11.33 9.11
C HIS A 257 -8.54 -11.43 8.67
N LEU A 258 -9.28 -12.34 9.32
CA LEU A 258 -10.73 -12.48 9.17
C LEU A 258 -11.43 -12.14 10.49
N GLY A 259 -12.07 -10.97 10.52
CA GLY A 259 -12.84 -10.51 11.67
C GLY A 259 -14.18 -11.23 11.84
N THR A 260 -15.02 -11.20 10.80
CA THR A 260 -16.36 -11.80 10.81
C THR A 260 -16.68 -12.40 9.43
N PRO A 261 -16.27 -13.65 9.16
CA PRO A 261 -16.36 -14.26 7.81
C PRO A 261 -17.80 -14.44 7.29
N GLU A 262 -18.79 -14.48 8.16
CA GLU A 262 -20.21 -14.68 7.77
C GLU A 262 -20.94 -13.38 7.38
N LYS A 263 -20.25 -12.23 7.35
CA LYS A 263 -20.86 -10.91 7.24
C LYS A 263 -20.28 -10.12 6.06
N TYR A 264 -21.15 -9.42 5.34
CA TYR A 264 -20.71 -8.37 4.43
C TYR A 264 -20.31 -7.14 5.24
N ALA A 265 -19.09 -6.67 5.06
CA ALA A 265 -18.59 -5.48 5.72
C ALA A 265 -18.16 -4.46 4.66
N SER A 266 -18.40 -3.19 4.94
CA SER A 266 -17.83 -2.11 4.13
C SER A 266 -16.30 -2.23 4.13
N THR A 267 -15.72 -2.31 2.95
CA THR A 267 -14.31 -2.58 2.75
C THR A 267 -13.74 -1.64 1.71
N PHE A 268 -12.70 -0.92 2.09
CA PHE A 268 -11.84 -0.20 1.16
C PHE A 268 -10.74 -1.15 0.68
N ALA A 269 -10.53 -1.22 -0.62
CA ALA A 269 -9.48 -2.03 -1.23
C ALA A 269 -8.71 -1.25 -2.29
N PHE A 270 -7.46 -1.69 -2.54
CA PHE A 270 -6.60 -1.12 -3.57
C PHE A 270 -5.69 -2.18 -4.20
N THR A 271 -5.27 -1.90 -5.43
CA THR A 271 -4.30 -2.68 -6.20
C THR A 271 -2.90 -2.08 -6.09
N GLN A 272 -1.89 -2.74 -6.64
CA GLN A 272 -0.51 -2.22 -6.66
C GLN A 272 -0.36 -0.93 -7.48
N ASP A 273 -1.22 -0.71 -8.45
CA ASP A 273 -1.25 0.49 -9.31
C ASP A 273 -2.25 1.55 -8.83
N ASN A 274 -2.68 1.49 -7.55
CA ASN A 274 -3.58 2.43 -6.89
C ASN A 274 -5.01 2.50 -7.48
N GLN A 275 -5.48 1.47 -8.18
CA GLN A 275 -6.92 1.35 -8.41
C GLN A 275 -7.59 1.07 -7.06
N VAL A 276 -8.70 1.73 -6.80
CA VAL A 276 -9.41 1.62 -5.52
C VAL A 276 -10.88 1.31 -5.70
N ASP A 277 -11.45 0.66 -4.69
CA ASP A 277 -12.90 0.50 -4.57
C ASP A 277 -13.34 0.49 -3.11
N ILE A 278 -14.58 0.86 -2.85
CA ILE A 278 -15.28 0.64 -1.59
C ILE A 278 -16.50 -0.22 -1.89
N ALA A 279 -16.55 -1.42 -1.34
CA ALA A 279 -17.63 -2.38 -1.55
C ALA A 279 -18.09 -3.01 -0.23
N ASN A 280 -19.25 -3.68 -0.24
CA ASN A 280 -19.64 -4.57 0.85
C ASN A 280 -19.11 -5.97 0.53
N VAL A 281 -18.18 -6.47 1.30
CA VAL A 281 -17.43 -7.69 0.99
C VAL A 281 -17.51 -8.71 2.11
N LYS A 282 -17.77 -9.96 1.72
CA LYS A 282 -17.62 -11.12 2.56
C LYS A 282 -16.35 -11.85 2.12
N MET A 283 -15.38 -11.95 3.00
CA MET A 283 -14.11 -12.61 2.74
C MET A 283 -14.09 -14.00 3.35
N LYS A 284 -13.48 -14.94 2.64
CA LYS A 284 -13.30 -16.33 3.09
C LYS A 284 -11.95 -16.83 2.63
N LEU A 285 -11.47 -17.85 3.34
CA LEU A 285 -10.32 -18.65 2.93
C LEU A 285 -10.77 -20.07 2.64
N GLN A 286 -10.22 -20.65 1.58
CA GLN A 286 -10.41 -22.05 1.27
C GLN A 286 -9.05 -22.71 1.18
N GLY A 287 -8.81 -23.67 2.07
CA GLY A 287 -7.62 -24.53 2.02
C GLY A 287 -7.77 -25.63 0.98
N GLU A 288 -6.64 -26.07 0.45
CA GLU A 288 -6.53 -27.18 -0.47
C GLU A 288 -5.37 -28.08 -0.03
N TYR A 289 -5.54 -29.40 -0.12
CA TYR A 289 -4.46 -30.37 0.06
C TYR A 289 -4.39 -31.31 -1.13
N THR A 290 -3.17 -31.70 -1.48
CA THR A 290 -2.90 -32.60 -2.58
C THR A 290 -2.30 -33.89 -2.04
N TYR A 291 -2.86 -35.02 -2.44
CA TYR A 291 -2.45 -36.32 -1.99
C TYR A 291 -2.51 -37.37 -3.14
N ILE A 292 -1.81 -38.48 -2.97
CA ILE A 292 -1.83 -39.61 -3.90
C ILE A 292 -2.54 -40.77 -3.19
N PRO A 293 -3.82 -41.03 -3.50
CA PRO A 293 -4.59 -42.07 -2.80
C PRO A 293 -4.11 -43.50 -3.15
N ASN A 294 -3.50 -43.69 -4.30
CA ASN A 294 -2.87 -44.93 -4.73
C ASN A 294 -1.50 -44.63 -5.36
N PRO A 295 -0.37 -44.91 -4.69
CA PRO A 295 0.97 -44.68 -5.21
C PRO A 295 1.26 -45.32 -6.56
N GLU A 296 0.62 -46.45 -6.87
CA GLU A 296 0.82 -47.17 -8.14
C GLU A 296 0.24 -46.42 -9.35
N LEU A 297 -0.74 -45.54 -9.12
CA LEU A 297 -1.38 -44.78 -10.19
C LEU A 297 -0.73 -43.43 -10.44
N GLU A 298 0.18 -43.00 -9.57
CA GLU A 298 0.87 -41.69 -9.61
C GLU A 298 -0.08 -40.49 -9.87
N ARG A 299 -1.37 -40.65 -9.56
CA ARG A 299 -2.39 -39.66 -9.82
C ARG A 299 -2.59 -38.77 -8.60
N LEU A 300 -2.37 -37.46 -8.77
CA LEU A 300 -2.61 -36.43 -7.76
C LEU A 300 -4.11 -36.12 -7.68
N TYR A 301 -4.60 -36.00 -6.45
CA TYR A 301 -5.95 -35.53 -6.14
C TYR A 301 -5.86 -34.30 -5.24
N THR A 302 -6.67 -33.31 -5.53
CA THR A 302 -6.80 -32.09 -4.70
C THR A 302 -8.17 -32.08 -4.05
N GLN A 303 -8.19 -31.85 -2.74
CA GLN A 303 -9.42 -31.73 -1.96
C GLN A 303 -9.39 -30.44 -1.13
N GLY A 304 -10.53 -29.74 -1.10
CA GLY A 304 -10.70 -28.55 -0.30
C GLY A 304 -10.94 -28.84 1.19
N TRP A 305 -10.54 -27.91 2.04
CA TRP A 305 -10.86 -27.90 3.46
C TRP A 305 -11.22 -26.48 3.92
N TYR A 306 -12.02 -26.40 5.00
CA TYR A 306 -12.52 -25.14 5.54
C TYR A 306 -11.47 -24.48 6.44
N ILE A 307 -11.30 -23.16 6.28
CA ILE A 307 -10.53 -22.32 7.18
C ILE A 307 -11.49 -21.39 7.91
N GLY A 308 -11.57 -21.50 9.23
CA GLY A 308 -12.46 -20.70 10.06
C GLY A 308 -12.00 -19.26 10.18
N THR A 309 -10.69 -19.07 10.41
CA THR A 309 -10.09 -17.73 10.54
C THR A 309 -8.58 -17.77 10.33
N ILE A 310 -7.96 -16.58 10.21
CA ILE A 310 -6.52 -16.39 10.10
C ILE A 310 -6.04 -15.30 11.05
N ASN A 311 -4.89 -15.54 11.71
CA ASN A 311 -4.24 -14.66 12.67
C ASN A 311 -5.16 -14.16 13.80
N ARG A 312 -6.08 -15.01 14.22
CA ARG A 312 -7.07 -14.72 15.25
C ARG A 312 -7.09 -15.79 16.32
N THR A 313 -6.86 -15.40 17.58
CA THR A 313 -6.88 -16.31 18.73
C THR A 313 -8.27 -16.42 19.35
N MET A 314 -9.02 -15.32 19.40
CA MET A 314 -10.38 -15.25 19.93
C MET A 314 -11.40 -15.71 18.88
N TRP A 315 -11.64 -17.02 18.82
CA TRP A 315 -12.63 -17.64 17.95
C TRP A 315 -13.23 -18.89 18.65
N GLY A 316 -14.30 -19.46 18.11
CA GLY A 316 -14.91 -20.67 18.69
C GLY A 316 -13.91 -21.82 18.84
N GLU A 317 -14.03 -22.60 19.90
CA GLU A 317 -13.11 -23.71 20.21
C GLU A 317 -13.02 -24.72 19.06
N ASN A 318 -14.15 -25.07 18.45
CA ASN A 318 -14.24 -25.99 17.32
C ASN A 318 -13.94 -25.27 16.01
N SER A 319 -12.67 -25.06 15.70
CA SER A 319 -12.27 -24.29 14.51
C SER A 319 -10.93 -24.71 13.95
N ILE A 320 -10.77 -24.53 12.64
CA ILE A 320 -9.50 -24.59 11.95
C ILE A 320 -9.01 -23.16 11.76
N ARG A 321 -7.84 -22.85 12.31
CA ARG A 321 -7.22 -21.51 12.30
C ARG A 321 -5.87 -21.58 11.60
N VAL A 322 -5.55 -20.56 10.80
CA VAL A 322 -4.23 -20.39 10.20
C VAL A 322 -3.50 -19.25 10.91
N PHE A 323 -2.21 -19.42 11.17
CA PHE A 323 -1.34 -18.39 11.75
C PHE A 323 -0.13 -18.18 10.87
N THR A 324 0.02 -16.98 10.33
CA THR A 324 1.14 -16.56 9.48
C THR A 324 2.18 -15.77 10.29
N PRO A 325 3.38 -15.52 9.75
CA PRO A 325 4.39 -14.70 10.41
C PRO A 325 3.92 -13.28 10.81
N LEU A 326 2.87 -12.75 10.17
CA LEU A 326 2.27 -11.47 10.57
C LEU A 326 1.63 -11.51 11.97
N ARG A 327 1.33 -12.69 12.50
CA ARG A 327 0.91 -12.85 13.90
C ARG A 327 2.04 -12.59 14.89
N GLY A 328 3.28 -12.77 14.47
CA GLY A 328 4.48 -12.71 15.30
C GLY A 328 5.19 -14.06 15.41
N ALA A 329 6.02 -14.21 16.43
CA ALA A 329 6.87 -15.39 16.60
C ALA A 329 6.12 -16.68 16.92
N THR A 330 4.92 -16.57 17.55
CA THR A 330 4.11 -17.73 17.98
C THR A 330 2.63 -17.49 17.72
N THR A 331 1.83 -18.57 17.74
CA THR A 331 0.37 -18.50 17.55
C THR A 331 -0.34 -17.67 18.62
N GLY A 332 0.21 -17.60 19.84
CA GLY A 332 -0.41 -16.90 20.96
C GLY A 332 -1.69 -17.57 21.48
N LEU A 333 -1.92 -18.85 21.13
CA LEU A 333 -3.09 -19.58 21.56
C LEU A 333 -2.97 -20.05 23.02
N ASN A 334 -4.09 -20.08 23.72
CA ASN A 334 -4.23 -20.65 25.07
C ASN A 334 -5.21 -21.83 25.12
N VAL A 335 -5.61 -22.36 23.95
CA VAL A 335 -6.50 -23.50 23.82
C VAL A 335 -5.76 -24.67 23.21
N ASP A 336 -6.03 -25.87 23.71
CA ASP A 336 -5.41 -27.10 23.22
C ASP A 336 -5.92 -27.52 21.85
N GLY A 337 -5.05 -28.16 21.09
CA GLY A 337 -5.37 -28.69 19.78
C GLY A 337 -4.16 -29.37 19.14
N ILE A 338 -4.29 -29.68 17.86
CA ILE A 338 -3.18 -30.14 17.02
C ILE A 338 -2.72 -28.96 16.16
N ASN A 339 -1.44 -28.64 16.25
CA ASN A 339 -0.78 -27.64 15.46
C ASN A 339 -0.02 -28.32 14.33
N VAL A 340 -0.40 -28.06 13.08
CA VAL A 340 0.24 -28.54 11.86
C VAL A 340 1.22 -27.48 11.40
N ILE A 341 2.49 -27.80 11.41
CA ILE A 341 3.56 -26.87 11.00
C ILE A 341 3.79 -27.06 9.50
N VAL A 342 3.60 -25.99 8.74
CA VAL A 342 3.75 -25.98 7.29
C VAL A 342 4.92 -25.08 6.91
N ARG A 343 5.86 -25.61 6.10
CA ARG A 343 6.98 -24.85 5.52
C ARG A 343 6.99 -25.02 4.01
N ASN A 344 7.12 -23.93 3.27
CA ASN A 344 7.13 -23.93 1.80
C ASN A 344 5.96 -24.72 1.19
N GLY A 345 4.78 -24.66 1.85
CA GLY A 345 3.57 -25.37 1.40
C GLY A 345 3.54 -26.86 1.70
N GLU A 346 4.45 -27.40 2.52
CA GLU A 346 4.47 -28.82 2.91
C GLU A 346 4.40 -28.97 4.42
N VAL A 347 3.62 -29.92 4.90
CA VAL A 347 3.53 -30.29 6.32
C VAL A 347 4.84 -30.92 6.76
N VAL A 348 5.51 -30.32 7.73
CA VAL A 348 6.78 -30.84 8.27
C VAL A 348 6.63 -31.49 9.64
N GLU A 349 5.60 -31.12 10.40
CA GLU A 349 5.39 -31.60 11.77
C GLU A 349 3.93 -31.43 12.21
N GLN A 350 3.47 -32.29 13.13
CA GLN A 350 2.26 -32.11 13.93
C GLN A 350 2.61 -32.10 15.42
N VAL A 351 2.18 -31.05 16.12
CA VAL A 351 2.47 -30.87 17.55
C VAL A 351 1.16 -30.70 18.32
N THR A 352 0.95 -31.51 19.38
CA THR A 352 -0.17 -31.28 20.31
C THR A 352 0.20 -30.19 21.30
N GLY A 353 -0.70 -29.26 21.56
CA GLY A 353 -0.50 -28.18 22.53
C GLY A 353 -1.19 -26.88 22.14
N THR A 354 -0.90 -25.85 22.92
CA THR A 354 -1.53 -24.52 22.76
C THR A 354 -0.71 -23.62 21.85
N ASN A 355 0.32 -23.00 22.40
CA ASN A 355 1.12 -21.97 21.74
C ASN A 355 2.39 -22.58 21.12
N VAL A 356 2.53 -22.48 19.80
CA VAL A 356 3.68 -23.00 19.07
C VAL A 356 4.36 -21.91 18.24
N PRO A 357 5.68 -22.04 17.92
CA PRO A 357 6.36 -21.14 17.02
C PRO A 357 5.77 -21.15 15.61
N ILE A 358 5.69 -19.99 14.97
CA ILE A 358 5.29 -19.84 13.57
C ILE A 358 6.57 -19.80 12.71
N PRO A 359 6.71 -20.68 11.71
CA PRO A 359 7.88 -20.67 10.84
C PRO A 359 7.88 -19.42 9.94
N PRO A 360 9.04 -18.75 9.75
CA PRO A 360 9.12 -17.55 8.93
C PRO A 360 8.88 -17.81 7.42
N ASP A 361 9.05 -19.04 6.98
CA ASP A 361 8.89 -19.55 5.62
C ASP A 361 7.61 -20.36 5.41
N GLY A 362 6.62 -20.15 6.30
CA GLY A 362 5.38 -20.92 6.27
C GLY A 362 4.29 -20.41 7.19
N TYR A 363 3.52 -21.33 7.74
CA TYR A 363 2.39 -21.01 8.64
C TYR A 363 2.06 -22.21 9.54
N VAL A 364 1.23 -21.96 10.54
CA VAL A 364 0.69 -23.00 11.42
C VAL A 364 -0.81 -23.14 11.17
N ILE A 365 -1.30 -24.38 11.04
CA ILE A 365 -2.73 -24.68 11.09
C ILE A 365 -3.04 -25.26 12.45
N HIS A 366 -3.95 -24.62 13.20
CA HIS A 366 -4.43 -25.13 14.47
C HIS A 366 -5.79 -25.80 14.29
N LEU A 367 -5.87 -27.08 14.63
CA LEU A 367 -7.10 -27.88 14.69
C LEU A 367 -7.59 -27.87 16.14
N GLY A 368 -8.62 -27.08 16.45
CA GLY A 368 -9.18 -26.94 17.79
C GLY A 368 -10.43 -27.78 17.99
N GLY A 369 -10.66 -28.25 19.23
CA GLY A 369 -11.88 -28.96 19.64
C GLY A 369 -12.21 -30.16 18.76
N THR A 370 -13.42 -30.21 18.21
CA THR A 370 -13.87 -31.33 17.35
C THR A 370 -13.13 -31.42 16.00
N GLU A 371 -12.44 -30.33 15.60
CA GLU A 371 -11.74 -30.31 14.30
C GLU A 371 -10.43 -31.13 14.31
N VAL A 372 -9.96 -31.54 15.47
CA VAL A 372 -8.86 -32.50 15.63
C VAL A 372 -9.13 -33.82 14.86
N ARG A 373 -10.38 -34.19 14.62
CA ARG A 373 -10.78 -35.33 13.78
C ARG A 373 -10.24 -35.30 12.36
N PHE A 374 -9.81 -34.13 11.87
CA PHE A 374 -9.27 -33.98 10.52
C PHE A 374 -7.75 -34.07 10.45
N LYS A 375 -7.07 -34.38 11.55
CA LYS A 375 -5.59 -34.41 11.64
C LYS A 375 -4.93 -35.26 10.55
N ASP A 376 -5.56 -36.38 10.20
CA ASP A 376 -5.02 -37.36 9.21
C ASP A 376 -5.01 -36.78 7.76
N ARG A 377 -5.66 -35.65 7.53
CA ARG A 377 -5.58 -34.89 6.26
C ARG A 377 -4.29 -34.09 6.13
N PHE A 378 -3.59 -33.89 7.22
CA PHE A 378 -2.41 -33.03 7.34
C PHE A 378 -1.17 -33.83 7.75
N GLU A 379 -1.03 -35.05 7.27
CA GLU A 379 0.16 -35.89 7.53
C GLU A 379 1.43 -35.22 7.02
N VAL A 380 2.57 -35.53 7.67
CA VAL A 380 3.88 -35.03 7.24
C VAL A 380 4.14 -35.40 5.79
N GLY A 381 4.59 -34.45 4.98
CA GLY A 381 4.78 -34.57 3.53
C GLY A 381 3.56 -34.17 2.69
N THR A 382 2.38 -33.91 3.31
CA THR A 382 1.22 -33.41 2.59
C THR A 382 1.48 -32.00 2.09
N ARG A 383 1.18 -31.73 0.82
CA ARG A 383 1.26 -30.40 0.24
C ARG A 383 -0.05 -29.65 0.44
N LEU A 384 0.07 -28.43 0.97
CA LEU A 384 -1.03 -27.58 1.34
C LEU A 384 -0.92 -26.21 0.65
N SER A 385 -2.07 -25.68 0.29
CA SER A 385 -2.23 -24.27 -0.11
C SER A 385 -3.55 -23.75 0.44
N TYR A 386 -3.76 -22.45 0.36
CA TYR A 386 -5.06 -21.84 0.56
C TYR A 386 -5.19 -20.63 -0.35
N ARG A 387 -6.43 -20.30 -0.69
CA ARG A 387 -6.77 -19.19 -1.57
C ARG A 387 -7.79 -18.27 -0.94
N ASP A 388 -7.75 -17.03 -1.39
CA ASP A 388 -8.63 -15.95 -0.99
C ASP A 388 -9.92 -15.97 -1.82
N ILE A 389 -11.08 -15.79 -1.18
CA ILE A 389 -12.38 -15.73 -1.83
C ILE A 389 -13.09 -14.46 -1.40
N TYR A 390 -13.54 -13.70 -2.39
CA TYR A 390 -14.28 -12.46 -2.21
C TYR A 390 -15.70 -12.61 -2.77
N ASP A 391 -16.72 -12.45 -1.92
CA ASP A 391 -18.12 -12.31 -2.32
C ASP A 391 -18.51 -10.84 -2.15
N VAL A 392 -18.81 -10.17 -3.26
CA VAL A 392 -18.81 -8.70 -3.34
C VAL A 392 -20.17 -8.17 -3.74
N ARG A 393 -20.60 -7.10 -3.07
CA ARG A 393 -21.82 -6.33 -3.36
C ARG A 393 -21.51 -4.84 -3.39
N ASN A 394 -22.30 -4.08 -4.12
CA ASN A 394 -22.21 -2.62 -4.16
C ASN A 394 -20.80 -2.11 -4.55
N SER A 395 -20.09 -2.83 -5.42
CA SER A 395 -18.82 -2.45 -5.99
C SER A 395 -19.00 -1.56 -7.21
N SER A 396 -18.16 -0.55 -7.36
CA SER A 396 -18.03 0.24 -8.59
C SER A 396 -16.99 -0.35 -9.54
N ASN A 397 -16.15 -1.29 -9.07
CA ASN A 397 -15.14 -1.99 -9.84
C ASN A 397 -15.08 -3.49 -9.45
N PRO A 398 -16.09 -4.29 -9.84
CA PRO A 398 -16.18 -5.69 -9.39
C PRO A 398 -15.04 -6.58 -9.91
N GLU A 399 -14.40 -6.23 -11.03
CA GLU A 399 -13.31 -7.01 -11.60
C GLU A 399 -12.02 -6.92 -10.77
N MET A 400 -11.89 -5.90 -9.94
CA MET A 400 -10.77 -5.73 -9.03
C MET A 400 -10.75 -6.81 -7.93
N TRP A 401 -11.94 -7.34 -7.53
CA TRP A 401 -12.09 -8.22 -6.39
C TRP A 401 -11.77 -9.68 -6.71
N GLN A 402 -10.52 -9.93 -7.08
CA GLN A 402 -9.99 -11.25 -7.40
C GLN A 402 -8.70 -11.52 -6.62
N GLU A 403 -8.45 -12.81 -6.34
CA GLU A 403 -7.19 -13.23 -5.75
C GLU A 403 -6.01 -12.80 -6.63
N GLY A 404 -4.98 -12.22 -6.00
CA GLY A 404 -3.78 -11.72 -6.69
C GLY A 404 -3.93 -10.35 -7.37
N VAL A 405 -5.14 -9.76 -7.41
CA VAL A 405 -5.38 -8.40 -7.93
C VAL A 405 -5.39 -7.39 -6.79
N ILE A 406 -6.17 -7.66 -5.72
CA ILE A 406 -6.18 -6.83 -4.51
C ILE A 406 -4.83 -6.93 -3.82
N TRP A 407 -4.18 -5.80 -3.62
CA TRP A 407 -2.92 -5.70 -2.88
C TRP A 407 -3.11 -5.43 -1.40
N GLY A 408 -4.07 -4.58 -1.08
CA GLY A 408 -4.46 -4.29 0.29
C GLY A 408 -5.94 -3.99 0.43
N ALA A 409 -6.52 -4.37 1.57
CA ALA A 409 -7.88 -4.00 1.93
C ALA A 409 -8.05 -3.92 3.44
N LEU A 410 -8.92 -3.02 3.88
CA LEU A 410 -9.39 -2.96 5.26
C LEU A 410 -10.92 -2.86 5.31
N SER A 411 -11.52 -3.66 6.16
CA SER A 411 -12.95 -3.58 6.45
C SER A 411 -13.19 -2.76 7.71
N ALA A 412 -14.27 -1.97 7.69
CA ALA A 412 -14.76 -1.24 8.86
C ALA A 412 -16.27 -1.00 8.69
N GLY A 413 -16.72 0.23 8.55
CA GLY A 413 -18.14 0.57 8.25
C GLY A 413 -18.82 1.38 9.36
N PRO A 414 -20.08 1.69 9.14
CA PRO A 414 -20.92 1.30 8.01
C PRO A 414 -20.58 2.04 6.71
N ARG A 415 -21.13 1.55 5.59
CA ARG A 415 -21.19 2.27 4.32
C ARG A 415 -21.92 3.58 4.51
N LEU A 416 -21.40 4.66 3.93
CA LEU A 416 -21.99 5.98 4.01
C LEU A 416 -22.62 6.39 2.67
N ILE A 417 -21.88 6.17 1.58
CA ILE A 417 -22.25 6.60 0.23
C ILE A 417 -21.99 5.47 -0.74
N THR A 418 -22.92 5.28 -1.68
CA THR A 418 -22.78 4.38 -2.82
C THR A 418 -23.18 5.13 -4.08
N ASN A 419 -22.29 5.23 -5.07
CA ASN A 419 -22.53 5.86 -6.36
C ASN A 419 -23.09 7.30 -6.24
N GLY A 420 -22.55 8.09 -5.30
CA GLY A 420 -22.93 9.48 -5.05
C GLY A 420 -24.15 9.68 -4.16
N GLU A 421 -24.86 8.61 -3.76
CA GLU A 421 -26.03 8.70 -2.91
C GLU A 421 -25.73 8.18 -1.49
N ILE A 422 -26.32 8.84 -0.47
CA ILE A 422 -26.25 8.38 0.92
C ILE A 422 -27.06 7.09 1.05
N THR A 423 -26.37 5.99 1.36
CA THR A 423 -26.97 4.64 1.50
C THR A 423 -26.71 4.05 2.88
N LEU A 424 -26.62 4.92 3.88
CA LEU A 424 -26.32 4.54 5.26
C LEU A 424 -27.38 3.58 5.83
N ASP A 425 -26.98 2.33 6.05
CA ASP A 425 -27.75 1.29 6.72
C ASP A 425 -26.86 0.44 7.64
N PRO A 426 -26.59 0.92 8.88
CA PRO A 426 -25.73 0.21 9.82
C PRO A 426 -26.25 -1.18 10.20
N ALA A 427 -27.56 -1.40 10.17
CA ALA A 427 -28.16 -2.68 10.54
C ALA A 427 -27.80 -3.78 9.53
N SER A 428 -27.74 -3.47 8.23
CA SER A 428 -27.34 -4.43 7.19
C SER A 428 -25.91 -4.95 7.38
N GLU A 429 -25.07 -4.18 8.06
CA GLU A 429 -23.68 -4.53 8.40
C GLU A 429 -23.53 -5.02 9.85
N LEU A 430 -24.62 -5.23 10.59
CA LEU A 430 -24.63 -5.56 12.02
C LEU A 430 -23.87 -4.54 12.89
N LEU A 431 -23.88 -3.28 12.47
CA LEU A 431 -23.26 -2.14 13.14
C LEU A 431 -24.27 -1.20 13.78
N ASP A 432 -25.53 -1.65 13.95
CA ASP A 432 -26.57 -0.90 14.68
C ASP A 432 -26.33 -1.01 16.19
N ILE A 433 -25.26 -0.34 16.63
CA ILE A 433 -24.88 -0.26 18.04
C ILE A 433 -24.80 1.21 18.45
N PRO A 434 -25.15 1.55 19.73
CA PRO A 434 -25.26 2.94 20.18
C PRO A 434 -24.01 3.79 19.93
N LYS A 435 -22.81 3.22 19.96
CA LYS A 435 -21.55 3.93 19.66
C LYS A 435 -21.45 4.36 18.20
N ILE A 436 -22.10 3.66 17.28
CA ILE A 436 -22.06 3.98 15.84
C ILE A 436 -23.29 4.82 15.48
N THR A 437 -24.50 4.38 15.87
CA THR A 437 -25.75 4.97 15.39
C THR A 437 -26.31 6.06 16.31
N GLY A 438 -26.05 6.01 17.62
CA GLY A 438 -26.78 6.81 18.61
C GLY A 438 -26.03 8.00 19.18
N GLN A 439 -24.71 8.13 18.99
CA GLN A 439 -23.92 9.16 19.67
C GLN A 439 -23.09 10.00 18.71
N PRO A 440 -23.07 11.35 18.91
CA PRO A 440 -22.12 12.22 18.24
C PRO A 440 -20.73 12.00 18.84
N LEU A 441 -19.83 11.42 18.03
CA LEU A 441 -18.45 11.12 18.38
C LEU A 441 -17.49 11.71 17.36
N THR A 442 -16.20 11.73 17.70
CA THR A 442 -15.16 11.95 16.71
C THR A 442 -15.16 10.78 15.72
N ARG A 443 -15.12 11.09 14.42
CA ARG A 443 -15.25 10.10 13.35
C ARG A 443 -14.07 10.16 12.39
N SER A 444 -13.73 9.02 11.80
CA SER A 444 -12.84 8.91 10.66
C SER A 444 -13.58 8.26 9.49
N ALA A 445 -13.27 8.68 8.27
CA ALA A 445 -13.89 8.14 7.07
C ALA A 445 -12.91 8.08 5.89
N LEU A 446 -13.15 7.13 4.99
CA LEU A 446 -12.56 7.09 3.65
C LEU A 446 -13.63 7.35 2.62
N GLY A 447 -13.24 8.05 1.55
CA GLY A 447 -14.07 8.25 0.37
C GLY A 447 -13.25 8.19 -0.91
N ILE A 448 -13.94 7.92 -2.01
CA ILE A 448 -13.38 7.95 -3.36
C ILE A 448 -14.23 8.91 -4.17
N THR A 449 -13.61 9.88 -4.85
CA THR A 449 -14.30 10.80 -5.76
C THR A 449 -14.37 10.23 -7.19
N GLN A 450 -15.22 10.81 -8.04
CA GLN A 450 -15.26 10.48 -9.47
C GLN A 450 -13.98 10.90 -10.22
N ASN A 451 -13.21 11.83 -9.65
CA ASN A 451 -11.93 12.29 -10.22
C ASN A 451 -10.74 11.40 -9.84
N ASN A 452 -11.01 10.21 -9.29
CA ASN A 452 -9.99 9.27 -8.81
C ASN A 452 -9.11 9.86 -7.69
N GLU A 453 -9.74 10.55 -6.72
CA GLU A 453 -9.09 11.04 -5.52
C GLU A 453 -9.53 10.22 -4.30
N LEU A 454 -8.59 9.90 -3.43
CA LEU A 454 -8.86 9.34 -2.11
C LEU A 454 -9.09 10.47 -1.11
N LEU A 455 -10.21 10.45 -0.43
CA LEU A 455 -10.54 11.32 0.70
C LEU A 455 -10.25 10.59 2.00
N MET A 456 -9.40 11.15 2.84
CA MET A 456 -9.20 10.76 4.24
C MET A 456 -9.74 11.89 5.12
N VAL A 457 -10.77 11.62 5.91
CA VAL A 457 -11.51 12.67 6.62
C VAL A 457 -11.65 12.32 8.10
N THR A 458 -11.42 13.32 8.97
CA THR A 458 -11.80 13.23 10.39
C THR A 458 -12.72 14.39 10.77
N VAL A 459 -13.71 14.08 11.62
CA VAL A 459 -14.71 15.05 12.08
C VAL A 459 -14.77 15.02 13.60
N SER A 460 -14.67 16.17 14.26
CA SER A 460 -14.46 16.27 15.71
C SER A 460 -15.63 15.77 16.55
N LYS A 461 -16.86 16.02 16.17
CA LYS A 461 -18.05 15.58 16.90
C LYS A 461 -19.26 15.61 15.98
N CYS A 462 -19.67 14.45 15.47
CA CYS A 462 -20.81 14.35 14.60
C CYS A 462 -21.51 12.98 14.73
N THR A 463 -22.77 12.92 14.34
CA THR A 463 -23.48 11.64 14.16
C THR A 463 -22.95 10.94 12.91
N ILE A 464 -23.29 9.66 12.76
CA ILE A 464 -22.93 8.92 11.55
C ILE A 464 -23.66 9.46 10.31
N GLN A 465 -24.87 10.02 10.49
CA GLN A 465 -25.64 10.68 9.44
C GLN A 465 -24.98 12.01 9.00
N ASP A 466 -24.52 12.83 9.95
CA ASP A 466 -23.75 14.03 9.64
C ASP A 466 -22.48 13.69 8.84
N LEU A 467 -21.76 12.62 9.24
CA LEU A 467 -20.58 12.15 8.53
C LEU A 467 -20.89 11.78 7.08
N ALA A 468 -22.00 11.08 6.82
CA ALA A 468 -22.42 10.74 5.46
C ALA A 468 -22.71 11.99 4.62
N THR A 469 -23.37 13.00 5.22
CA THR A 469 -23.65 14.29 4.56
C THR A 469 -22.33 15.03 4.25
N ILE A 470 -21.43 15.14 5.22
CA ILE A 470 -20.12 15.78 5.05
C ILE A 470 -19.33 15.10 3.92
N MET A 471 -19.30 13.77 3.89
CA MET A 471 -18.58 13.04 2.82
C MET A 471 -19.18 13.29 1.44
N LYS A 472 -20.53 13.40 1.35
CA LYS A 472 -21.23 13.75 0.10
C LYS A 472 -20.87 15.17 -0.35
N ASP A 473 -20.88 16.14 0.56
CA ASP A 473 -20.55 17.54 0.29
C ASP A 473 -19.08 17.73 -0.13
N LEU A 474 -18.16 16.87 0.36
CA LEU A 474 -16.77 16.80 -0.06
C LEU A 474 -16.57 16.14 -1.43
N GLY A 475 -17.64 15.65 -2.06
CA GLY A 475 -17.59 15.05 -3.40
C GLY A 475 -17.29 13.55 -3.42
N ALA A 476 -17.45 12.84 -2.30
CA ALA A 476 -17.28 11.39 -2.30
C ALA A 476 -18.37 10.71 -3.17
N TYR A 477 -17.95 9.89 -4.11
CA TYR A 477 -18.81 9.03 -4.91
C TYR A 477 -19.11 7.71 -4.18
N ASN A 478 -18.10 7.16 -3.50
CA ASN A 478 -18.24 6.06 -2.55
C ASN A 478 -17.55 6.45 -1.23
N ALA A 479 -18.16 6.10 -0.09
CA ALA A 479 -17.57 6.40 1.22
C ALA A 479 -17.95 5.37 2.28
N MET A 480 -17.06 5.21 3.28
CA MET A 480 -17.28 4.37 4.45
C MET A 480 -16.70 5.01 5.71
N ASN A 481 -17.30 4.70 6.85
CA ASN A 481 -16.77 5.03 8.17
C ASN A 481 -15.64 4.08 8.56
N LEU A 482 -14.68 4.60 9.32
CA LEU A 482 -13.60 3.84 9.96
C LEU A 482 -13.78 3.77 11.47
N ASP A 483 -12.78 3.22 12.19
CA ASP A 483 -12.74 3.36 13.65
C ASP A 483 -12.65 4.84 14.04
N GLY A 484 -13.38 5.21 15.06
CA GLY A 484 -13.51 6.60 15.50
C GLY A 484 -13.23 6.78 16.99
N GLY A 485 -13.73 7.88 17.54
CA GLY A 485 -13.55 8.20 18.96
C GLY A 485 -12.07 8.33 19.33
N ALA A 486 -11.62 7.58 20.31
CA ALA A 486 -10.23 7.62 20.79
C ALA A 486 -9.17 7.18 19.76
N SER A 487 -9.57 6.48 18.70
CA SER A 487 -8.66 6.04 17.61
C SER A 487 -8.50 7.07 16.50
N THR A 488 -9.39 8.08 16.42
CA THR A 488 -9.39 9.06 15.34
C THR A 488 -8.03 9.71 15.17
N SER A 489 -7.43 9.52 14.01
CA SER A 489 -6.10 10.06 13.68
C SER A 489 -5.98 10.38 12.20
N LEU A 490 -5.31 11.47 11.89
CA LEU A 490 -5.07 11.92 10.53
C LEU A 490 -3.74 12.69 10.47
N TYR A 491 -2.91 12.32 9.52
CA TYR A 491 -1.63 12.95 9.25
C TYR A 491 -1.52 13.26 7.77
N ALA A 492 -1.00 14.44 7.43
CA ALA A 492 -0.62 14.77 6.07
C ALA A 492 0.42 15.90 6.05
N ASN A 493 1.30 15.87 5.06
CA ASN A 493 2.22 16.96 4.75
C ASN A 493 3.03 17.44 5.99
N GLY A 494 3.57 16.49 6.76
CA GLY A 494 4.39 16.79 7.94
C GLY A 494 3.62 17.19 9.20
N LYS A 495 2.27 17.13 9.18
CA LYS A 495 1.42 17.60 10.29
C LYS A 495 0.41 16.55 10.75
N PHE A 496 0.23 16.41 12.04
CA PHE A 496 -0.89 15.71 12.63
C PHE A 496 -2.11 16.63 12.65
N LEU A 497 -3.13 16.31 11.86
CA LEU A 497 -4.39 17.03 11.77
C LEU A 497 -5.39 16.53 12.82
N ALA A 498 -5.29 15.27 13.20
CA ALA A 498 -5.98 14.67 14.33
C ALA A 498 -5.05 13.66 15.00
N THR A 499 -5.00 13.67 16.34
CA THR A 499 -4.15 12.79 17.15
C THR A 499 -5.02 11.88 17.99
N PRO A 500 -4.80 10.56 17.97
CA PRO A 500 -5.58 9.62 18.77
C PRO A 500 -5.23 9.75 20.24
N THR A 501 -6.18 9.41 21.11
CA THR A 501 -5.94 9.38 22.57
C THR A 501 -5.57 7.98 23.08
N ARG A 502 -5.38 7.02 22.18
CA ARG A 502 -4.95 5.66 22.47
C ARG A 502 -4.07 5.12 21.32
N LYS A 503 -3.35 4.05 21.60
CA LYS A 503 -2.67 3.25 20.57
C LYS A 503 -3.70 2.64 19.62
N ILE A 504 -3.31 2.40 18.36
CA ILE A 504 -4.16 1.81 17.32
C ILE A 504 -3.55 0.52 16.77
N SER A 505 -4.36 -0.30 16.08
CA SER A 505 -3.95 -1.60 15.55
C SER A 505 -3.38 -1.52 14.13
N ASN A 506 -3.91 -0.63 13.30
CA ASN A 506 -3.48 -0.44 11.91
C ASN A 506 -3.89 0.94 11.37
N ALA A 507 -3.27 1.33 10.28
CA ALA A 507 -3.54 2.56 9.54
C ALA A 507 -3.48 2.30 8.02
N LEU A 508 -4.24 3.09 7.25
CA LEU A 508 -4.01 3.26 5.82
C LEU A 508 -3.01 4.40 5.62
N MET A 509 -1.94 4.12 4.89
CA MET A 509 -0.89 5.09 4.60
C MET A 509 -0.70 5.29 3.09
N VAL A 510 -0.41 6.52 2.72
CA VAL A 510 0.07 6.92 1.39
C VAL A 510 1.57 7.11 1.50
N LEU A 511 2.32 6.31 0.82
CA LEU A 511 3.78 6.30 0.86
C LEU A 511 4.36 6.73 -0.49
N PRO A 512 5.54 7.30 -0.55
CA PRO A 512 6.32 7.35 -1.78
C PRO A 512 6.55 5.92 -2.32
N ARG A 513 6.54 5.79 -3.63
CA ARG A 513 6.73 4.48 -4.29
C ARG A 513 8.21 4.17 -4.48
#